data_7a1a2b8be5d4d95f88cb1a38d65c842d
#
_entry.id   7a1a2b8be5d4d95f88cb1a38d65c842d
#
_cell.length_a   1.000
_cell.length_b   1.000
_cell.length_c   1.000
_cell.angle_alpha   90.00
_cell.angle_beta   90.00
_cell.angle_gamma   90.00
#
_symmetry.space_group_name_H-M   'P 1'
#
loop_
_entity.id
_entity.type
_entity.pdbx_description
1 polymer ?
#
loop_
_entity_poly.entity_id
_entity_poly.type
_entity_poly.pdbx_seq_one_letter_code
_entity_poly.pdbx_strand_id
1 'polypeptide(L)'
;MSDFTQTLDTDGLATITWDCQARPMNVMSKQGFADLNALINGCLTDPMVEGVIITSAKSDFAAGMDLAVIAETKDMHPENPAQGCFEMVMEIHQILRKIELAGMDFKTKKGGKPIVAVLPGTALGIGLEIPLACHHIICADNPKAKIGLPEIKVGIFPGAGGTTRLVRKMGAMAASPYLLQGKLCSPSQAQAAGIIDAVSTTPLEDAKAWILAAKDTDLVKPWDAKGYKMPGGAPYHPAGFMTFVGASAMEIGRASCRERV
;
A
#
# COMPACT_ATOMS: atom_id res chain seq x y z
N MET A 1 11.22 -18.72 11.41
CA MET A 1 9.78 -18.62 11.69
C MET A 1 9.20 -17.57 10.75
N SER A 2 7.98 -17.76 10.26
CA SER A 2 7.31 -16.74 9.46
C SER A 2 6.95 -15.53 10.33
N ASP A 3 7.10 -14.32 9.77
CA ASP A 3 6.63 -13.08 10.41
C ASP A 3 5.12 -12.88 10.24
N PHE A 4 4.44 -13.80 9.60
CA PHE A 4 2.99 -13.74 9.36
C PHE A 4 2.31 -14.99 9.90
N THR A 5 1.14 -14.80 10.50
CA THR A 5 0.22 -15.87 10.90
C THR A 5 -1.14 -15.65 10.27
N GLN A 6 -1.93 -16.73 10.13
CA GLN A 6 -3.30 -16.68 9.61
C GLN A 6 -4.24 -17.37 10.57
N THR A 7 -5.41 -16.77 10.79
CA THR A 7 -6.57 -17.39 11.44
C THR A 7 -7.78 -17.28 10.53
N LEU A 8 -8.72 -18.21 10.65
CA LEU A 8 -10.00 -18.20 9.94
C LEU A 8 -11.11 -18.21 11.00
N ASP A 9 -12.07 -17.29 10.93
CA ASP A 9 -13.19 -17.27 11.84
C ASP A 9 -14.41 -18.01 11.26
N THR A 10 -15.50 -18.07 12.05
CA THR A 10 -16.73 -18.78 11.68
C THR A 10 -17.49 -18.13 10.54
N ASP A 11 -17.22 -16.86 10.24
CA ASP A 11 -17.83 -16.11 9.14
C ASP A 11 -17.03 -16.25 7.82
N GLY A 12 -15.97 -17.08 7.83
CA GLY A 12 -15.10 -17.26 6.67
C GLY A 12 -14.11 -16.11 6.46
N LEU A 13 -13.86 -15.28 7.49
CA LEU A 13 -12.92 -14.18 7.36
C LEU A 13 -11.52 -14.62 7.81
N ALA A 14 -10.59 -14.62 6.87
CA ALA A 14 -9.18 -14.89 7.14
C ALA A 14 -8.50 -13.61 7.65
N THR A 15 -7.85 -13.68 8.80
CA THR A 15 -7.02 -12.60 9.32
C THR A 15 -5.55 -12.97 9.18
N ILE A 16 -4.82 -12.24 8.34
CA ILE A 16 -3.37 -12.32 8.18
C ILE A 16 -2.75 -11.28 9.12
N THR A 17 -2.03 -11.73 10.11
CA THR A 17 -1.44 -10.90 11.15
C THR A 17 0.08 -10.85 10.98
N TRP A 18 0.63 -9.66 10.83
CA TRP A 18 2.05 -9.40 10.73
C TRP A 18 2.67 -9.19 12.11
N ASP A 19 3.71 -9.97 12.44
CA ASP A 19 4.39 -9.92 13.73
C ASP A 19 5.87 -10.33 13.63
N CYS A 20 6.73 -9.38 13.35
CA CYS A 20 8.19 -9.57 13.41
C CYS A 20 8.65 -9.71 14.85
N GLN A 21 8.73 -10.92 15.37
CA GLN A 21 9.05 -11.22 16.78
C GLN A 21 10.37 -10.59 17.26
N ALA A 22 11.36 -10.49 16.39
CA ALA A 22 12.69 -9.98 16.73
C ALA A 22 12.79 -8.43 16.74
N ARG A 23 11.70 -7.70 16.39
CA ARG A 23 11.74 -6.24 16.19
C ARG A 23 10.57 -5.55 16.90
N PRO A 24 10.76 -4.34 17.43
CA PRO A 24 9.67 -3.58 18.06
C PRO A 24 8.57 -3.15 17.08
N MET A 25 8.92 -2.95 15.80
CA MET A 25 8.00 -2.66 14.71
C MET A 25 8.18 -3.69 13.59
N ASN A 26 7.11 -3.94 12.84
CA ASN A 26 7.20 -4.77 11.66
C ASN A 26 8.04 -4.08 10.58
N VAL A 27 8.92 -4.86 9.96
CA VAL A 27 9.78 -4.46 8.85
C VAL A 27 9.75 -5.56 7.81
N MET A 28 9.47 -5.22 6.55
CA MET A 28 9.31 -6.19 5.48
C MET A 28 10.67 -6.74 5.04
N SER A 29 10.85 -8.04 5.17
CA SER A 29 11.99 -8.80 4.67
C SER A 29 11.65 -9.48 3.34
N LYS A 30 12.67 -10.01 2.64
CA LYS A 30 12.46 -10.85 1.45
C LYS A 30 11.60 -12.07 1.76
N GLN A 31 11.87 -12.76 2.90
CA GLN A 31 11.05 -13.89 3.35
C GLN A 31 9.61 -13.44 3.68
N GLY A 32 9.44 -12.25 4.28
CA GLY A 32 8.13 -11.69 4.58
C GLY A 32 7.26 -11.50 3.33
N PHE A 33 7.83 -11.08 2.19
CA PHE A 33 7.10 -11.04 0.92
C PHE A 33 6.67 -12.42 0.43
N ALA A 34 7.55 -13.41 0.53
CA ALA A 34 7.23 -14.79 0.13
C ALA A 34 6.11 -15.36 1.01
N ASP A 35 6.18 -15.16 2.33
CA ASP A 35 5.19 -15.61 3.29
C ASP A 35 3.84 -14.94 3.05
N LEU A 36 3.81 -13.60 2.91
CA LEU A 36 2.58 -12.87 2.59
C LEU A 36 1.95 -13.36 1.28
N ASN A 37 2.77 -13.57 0.24
CA ASN A 37 2.31 -14.09 -1.04
C ASN A 37 1.70 -15.49 -0.93
N ALA A 38 2.32 -16.38 -0.15
CA ALA A 38 1.81 -17.73 0.10
C ALA A 38 0.46 -17.70 0.84
N LEU A 39 0.34 -16.88 1.88
CA LEU A 39 -0.91 -16.73 2.63
C LEU A 39 -2.03 -16.12 1.79
N ILE A 40 -1.75 -15.07 1.02
CA ILE A 40 -2.73 -14.50 0.08
C ILE A 40 -3.19 -15.56 -0.93
N ASN A 41 -2.27 -16.33 -1.54
CA ASN A 41 -2.63 -17.41 -2.45
C ASN A 41 -3.53 -18.44 -1.77
N GLY A 42 -3.18 -18.88 -0.56
CA GLY A 42 -4.00 -19.80 0.24
C GLY A 42 -5.41 -19.26 0.45
N CYS A 43 -5.54 -18.01 0.93
CA CYS A 43 -6.86 -17.39 1.13
C CYS A 43 -7.67 -17.29 -0.16
N LEU A 44 -7.04 -16.94 -1.29
CA LEU A 44 -7.76 -16.77 -2.56
C LEU A 44 -8.27 -18.09 -3.15
N THR A 45 -7.57 -19.21 -2.89
CA THR A 45 -7.91 -20.55 -3.40
C THR A 45 -8.80 -21.36 -2.46
N ASP A 46 -8.85 -21.03 -1.18
CA ASP A 46 -9.66 -21.74 -0.19
C ASP A 46 -11.14 -21.32 -0.32
N PRO A 47 -12.06 -22.25 -0.67
CA PRO A 47 -13.48 -21.94 -0.81
C PRO A 47 -14.14 -21.54 0.51
N MET A 48 -13.53 -21.81 1.67
CA MET A 48 -14.07 -21.42 2.98
C MET A 48 -13.74 -19.97 3.32
N VAL A 49 -12.83 -19.31 2.59
CA VAL A 49 -12.48 -17.91 2.82
C VAL A 49 -13.38 -17.00 1.99
N GLU A 50 -14.16 -16.18 2.67
CA GLU A 50 -15.06 -15.17 2.05
C GLU A 50 -14.39 -13.80 1.92
N GLY A 51 -13.40 -13.51 2.78
CA GLY A 51 -12.67 -12.25 2.75
C GLY A 51 -11.42 -12.30 3.60
N VAL A 52 -10.57 -11.26 3.46
CA VAL A 52 -9.25 -11.21 4.11
C VAL A 52 -9.06 -9.89 4.83
N ILE A 53 -8.59 -9.94 6.07
CA ILE A 53 -8.08 -8.81 6.83
C ILE A 53 -6.57 -8.94 6.92
N ILE A 54 -5.83 -7.87 6.58
CA ILE A 54 -4.38 -7.78 6.80
C ILE A 54 -4.16 -6.79 7.92
N THR A 55 -3.53 -7.23 9.02
CA THR A 55 -3.29 -6.39 10.19
C THR A 55 -1.94 -6.67 10.83
N SER A 56 -1.67 -6.09 12.00
CA SER A 56 -0.46 -6.28 12.79
C SER A 56 -0.82 -6.70 14.22
N ALA A 57 0.01 -7.56 14.82
CA ALA A 57 -0.07 -7.89 16.23
C ALA A 57 0.52 -6.79 17.15
N LYS A 58 1.20 -5.80 16.55
CA LYS A 58 1.84 -4.70 17.27
C LYS A 58 0.93 -3.47 17.31
N SER A 59 1.28 -2.49 18.16
CA SER A 59 0.60 -1.19 18.24
C SER A 59 0.73 -0.35 16.96
N ASP A 60 1.75 -0.64 16.15
CA ASP A 60 1.97 -0.04 14.83
C ASP A 60 1.83 -1.09 13.73
N PHE A 61 1.51 -0.64 12.50
CA PHE A 61 1.38 -1.57 11.38
C PHE A 61 2.75 -1.97 10.85
N ALA A 62 3.56 -1.01 10.36
CA ALA A 62 4.92 -1.30 9.89
C ALA A 62 5.77 -0.03 9.74
N ALA A 63 7.08 -0.18 9.93
CA ALA A 63 8.08 0.87 9.76
C ALA A 63 8.58 1.03 8.31
N GLY A 64 8.35 0.05 7.44
CA GLY A 64 8.83 0.04 6.06
C GLY A 64 9.52 -1.26 5.66
N MET A 65 10.32 -1.19 4.60
CA MET A 65 11.14 -2.30 4.12
C MET A 65 12.49 -2.34 4.84
N ASP A 66 13.03 -3.54 5.05
CA ASP A 66 14.42 -3.68 5.49
C ASP A 66 15.36 -3.20 4.36
N LEU A 67 16.17 -2.22 4.67
CA LEU A 67 17.13 -1.66 3.70
C LEU A 67 18.17 -2.69 3.26
N ALA A 68 18.42 -3.73 4.06
CA ALA A 68 19.28 -4.85 3.67
C ALA A 68 18.73 -5.57 2.43
N VAL A 69 17.41 -5.70 2.28
CA VAL A 69 16.77 -6.30 1.09
C VAL A 69 17.14 -5.52 -0.17
N ILE A 70 17.16 -4.19 -0.10
CA ILE A 70 17.57 -3.36 -1.24
C ILE A 70 19.06 -3.53 -1.53
N ALA A 71 19.90 -3.60 -0.50
CA ALA A 71 21.33 -3.80 -0.66
C ALA A 71 21.68 -5.15 -1.30
N GLU A 72 20.92 -6.21 -0.97
CA GLU A 72 21.11 -7.55 -1.53
C GLU A 72 20.83 -7.65 -3.03
N THR A 73 20.03 -6.73 -3.60
CA THR A 73 19.69 -6.78 -5.03
C THR A 73 20.92 -6.67 -5.95
N LYS A 74 21.96 -5.97 -5.52
CA LYS A 74 23.23 -5.86 -6.28
C LYS A 74 23.97 -7.19 -6.42
N ASP A 75 23.74 -8.11 -5.47
CA ASP A 75 24.40 -9.40 -5.42
C ASP A 75 23.63 -10.46 -6.22
N MET A 76 22.38 -10.20 -6.61
CA MET A 76 21.60 -11.08 -7.48
C MET A 76 22.16 -11.18 -8.89
N HIS A 77 22.66 -10.07 -9.42
CA HIS A 77 23.30 -9.95 -10.74
C HIS A 77 24.52 -9.03 -10.62
N PRO A 78 25.68 -9.52 -10.15
CA PRO A 78 26.85 -8.67 -9.91
C PRO A 78 27.32 -7.91 -11.15
N GLU A 79 27.13 -8.49 -12.34
CA GLU A 79 27.45 -7.89 -13.65
C GLU A 79 26.39 -6.83 -14.09
N ASN A 80 25.18 -6.90 -13.55
CA ASN A 80 24.08 -5.96 -13.84
C ASN A 80 23.17 -5.75 -12.63
N PRO A 81 23.59 -4.97 -11.62
CA PRO A 81 22.81 -4.73 -10.40
C PRO A 81 21.42 -4.13 -10.66
N ALA A 82 21.25 -3.39 -11.76
CA ALA A 82 19.94 -2.84 -12.13
C ALA A 82 18.93 -3.95 -12.46
N GLN A 83 19.36 -5.08 -13.00
CA GLN A 83 18.52 -6.23 -13.29
C GLN A 83 17.97 -6.85 -11.99
N GLY A 84 18.82 -7.05 -10.98
CA GLY A 84 18.39 -7.58 -9.68
C GLY A 84 17.36 -6.69 -9.00
N CYS A 85 17.59 -5.37 -9.03
CA CYS A 85 16.61 -4.41 -8.50
C CYS A 85 15.28 -4.47 -9.26
N PHE A 86 15.32 -4.54 -10.60
CA PHE A 86 14.13 -4.65 -11.44
C PHE A 86 13.32 -5.92 -11.12
N GLU A 87 13.97 -7.08 -11.03
CA GLU A 87 13.31 -8.34 -10.75
C GLU A 87 12.63 -8.35 -9.38
N MET A 88 13.33 -7.88 -8.34
CA MET A 88 12.76 -7.75 -7.00
C MET A 88 11.52 -6.84 -7.00
N VAL A 89 11.61 -5.68 -7.62
CA VAL A 89 10.50 -4.71 -7.68
C VAL A 89 9.31 -5.30 -8.44
N MET A 90 9.57 -6.01 -9.55
CA MET A 90 8.50 -6.66 -10.32
C MET A 90 7.82 -7.79 -9.56
N GLU A 91 8.56 -8.57 -8.76
CA GLU A 91 7.98 -9.59 -7.89
C GLU A 91 7.04 -8.94 -6.86
N ILE A 92 7.47 -7.87 -6.20
CA ILE A 92 6.63 -7.12 -5.26
C ILE A 92 5.37 -6.57 -5.95
N HIS A 93 5.52 -6.02 -7.15
CA HIS A 93 4.37 -5.52 -7.93
C HIS A 93 3.36 -6.63 -8.25
N GLN A 94 3.83 -7.84 -8.59
CA GLN A 94 2.95 -8.99 -8.84
C GLN A 94 2.17 -9.38 -7.59
N ILE A 95 2.81 -9.39 -6.42
CA ILE A 95 2.15 -9.69 -5.14
C ILE A 95 1.08 -8.63 -4.84
N LEU A 96 1.42 -7.35 -4.92
CA LEU A 96 0.46 -6.28 -4.65
C LEU A 96 -0.66 -6.22 -5.69
N ARG A 97 -0.37 -6.53 -6.95
CA ARG A 97 -1.42 -6.61 -7.98
C ARG A 97 -2.36 -7.80 -7.74
N LYS A 98 -1.87 -8.90 -7.19
CA LYS A 98 -2.70 -10.02 -6.76
C LYS A 98 -3.65 -9.62 -5.65
N ILE A 99 -3.20 -8.83 -4.66
CA ILE A 99 -4.05 -8.27 -3.61
C ILE A 99 -5.14 -7.37 -4.22
N GLU A 100 -4.79 -6.51 -5.19
CA GLU A 100 -5.75 -5.64 -5.87
C GLU A 100 -6.85 -6.40 -6.62
N LEU A 101 -6.47 -7.50 -7.27
CA LEU A 101 -7.41 -8.31 -8.04
C LEU A 101 -8.15 -9.32 -7.16
N ALA A 102 -7.51 -9.79 -6.09
CA ALA A 102 -8.05 -10.71 -5.09
C ALA A 102 -8.83 -11.90 -5.69
N GLY A 103 -8.33 -12.48 -6.77
CA GLY A 103 -8.99 -13.57 -7.49
C GLY A 103 -10.08 -13.15 -8.46
N MET A 104 -10.40 -11.87 -8.55
CA MET A 104 -11.41 -11.34 -9.47
C MET A 104 -11.05 -11.64 -10.95
N ASP A 105 -12.02 -12.12 -11.71
CA ASP A 105 -11.90 -12.17 -13.17
C ASP A 105 -11.83 -10.76 -13.75
N PHE A 106 -10.73 -10.45 -14.41
CA PHE A 106 -10.46 -9.07 -14.87
C PHE A 106 -11.42 -8.59 -15.96
N LYS A 107 -12.02 -9.50 -16.74
CA LYS A 107 -12.95 -9.14 -17.82
C LYS A 107 -14.35 -8.87 -17.28
N THR A 108 -14.84 -9.78 -16.44
CA THR A 108 -16.21 -9.70 -15.89
C THR A 108 -16.30 -8.82 -14.65
N LYS A 109 -15.16 -8.54 -13.98
CA LYS A 109 -15.07 -7.81 -12.69
C LYS A 109 -15.86 -8.50 -11.57
N LYS A 110 -15.84 -9.83 -11.53
CA LYS A 110 -16.57 -10.66 -10.56
C LYS A 110 -15.70 -11.73 -9.94
N GLY A 111 -16.19 -12.28 -8.82
CA GLY A 111 -15.61 -13.45 -8.15
C GLY A 111 -14.35 -13.14 -7.35
N GLY A 112 -14.05 -11.88 -7.08
CA GLY A 112 -12.98 -11.49 -6.16
C GLY A 112 -13.39 -11.66 -4.71
N LYS A 113 -12.40 -11.78 -3.82
CA LYS A 113 -12.60 -11.78 -2.37
C LYS A 113 -12.22 -10.41 -1.79
N PRO A 114 -13.04 -9.76 -0.94
CA PRO A 114 -12.68 -8.49 -0.34
C PRO A 114 -11.42 -8.62 0.54
N ILE A 115 -10.49 -7.69 0.39
CA ILE A 115 -9.28 -7.59 1.22
C ILE A 115 -9.24 -6.21 1.87
N VAL A 116 -9.23 -6.16 3.19
CA VAL A 116 -9.18 -4.93 4.00
C VAL A 116 -7.87 -4.87 4.77
N ALA A 117 -7.22 -3.71 4.75
CA ALA A 117 -6.09 -3.44 5.63
C ALA A 117 -6.58 -2.73 6.89
N VAL A 118 -6.22 -3.27 8.05
CA VAL A 118 -6.46 -2.65 9.37
C VAL A 118 -5.12 -2.20 9.95
N LEU A 119 -4.98 -0.89 10.13
CA LEU A 119 -3.76 -0.25 10.63
C LEU A 119 -3.95 0.10 12.12
N PRO A 120 -3.35 -0.65 13.07
CA PRO A 120 -3.46 -0.30 14.49
C PRO A 120 -2.74 1.00 14.84
N GLY A 121 -1.77 1.42 14.02
CA GLY A 121 -0.97 2.60 14.23
C GLY A 121 -0.17 3.00 12.99
N THR A 122 1.09 3.35 13.19
CA THR A 122 2.00 3.87 12.16
C THR A 122 2.18 2.89 11.00
N ALA A 123 2.06 3.41 9.77
CA ALA A 123 2.22 2.66 8.52
C ALA A 123 3.06 3.47 7.53
N LEU A 124 4.32 3.06 7.33
CA LEU A 124 5.30 3.81 6.53
C LEU A 124 5.85 2.96 5.38
N GLY A 125 6.11 3.59 4.24
CA GLY A 125 6.72 2.94 3.09
C GLY A 125 5.91 1.75 2.61
N ILE A 126 6.53 0.57 2.48
CA ILE A 126 5.83 -0.67 2.11
C ILE A 126 4.66 -0.99 3.07
N GLY A 127 4.74 -0.54 4.33
CA GLY A 127 3.64 -0.63 5.29
C GLY A 127 2.41 0.20 4.92
N LEU A 128 2.53 1.17 4.01
CA LEU A 128 1.40 1.86 3.39
C LEU A 128 1.14 1.35 1.97
N GLU A 129 2.16 0.90 1.23
CA GLU A 129 1.98 0.43 -0.15
C GLU A 129 1.16 -0.87 -0.23
N ILE A 130 1.29 -1.78 0.78
CA ILE A 130 0.44 -2.97 0.91
C ILE A 130 -1.02 -2.57 1.17
N PRO A 131 -1.36 -1.74 2.16
CA PRO A 131 -2.71 -1.22 2.35
C PRO A 131 -3.30 -0.54 1.10
N LEU A 132 -2.52 0.25 0.37
CA LEU A 132 -2.97 0.88 -0.88
C LEU A 132 -3.38 -0.13 -1.97
N ALA A 133 -2.87 -1.35 -1.91
CA ALA A 133 -3.30 -2.44 -2.78
C ALA A 133 -4.62 -3.10 -2.30
N CYS A 134 -4.95 -3.04 -1.00
CA CYS A 134 -6.20 -3.57 -0.45
C CYS A 134 -7.42 -2.77 -0.94
N HIS A 135 -8.62 -3.36 -0.88
CA HIS A 135 -9.85 -2.71 -1.34
C HIS A 135 -10.29 -1.58 -0.41
N HIS A 136 -10.06 -1.74 0.89
CA HIS A 136 -10.41 -0.75 1.90
C HIS A 136 -9.32 -0.66 2.97
N ILE A 137 -9.10 0.55 3.52
CA ILE A 137 -8.05 0.82 4.51
C ILE A 137 -8.70 1.49 5.70
N ILE A 138 -8.66 0.83 6.85
CA ILE A 138 -9.17 1.36 8.13
C ILE A 138 -7.99 1.54 9.07
N CYS A 139 -7.83 2.74 9.63
CA CYS A 139 -6.82 3.00 10.64
C CYS A 139 -7.49 3.18 12.01
N ALA A 140 -6.85 2.68 13.05
CA ALA A 140 -7.27 2.98 14.42
C ALA A 140 -7.20 4.49 14.69
N ASP A 141 -8.11 5.01 15.51
CA ASP A 141 -8.09 6.40 15.96
C ASP A 141 -6.95 6.62 16.97
N ASN A 142 -5.74 6.70 16.41
CA ASN A 142 -4.52 6.94 17.14
C ASN A 142 -3.81 8.19 16.61
N PRO A 143 -3.97 9.36 17.26
CA PRO A 143 -3.41 10.62 16.78
C PRO A 143 -1.87 10.66 16.75
N LYS A 144 -1.20 9.72 17.44
CA LYS A 144 0.27 9.58 17.42
C LYS A 144 0.77 8.81 16.20
N ALA A 145 -0.09 8.01 15.55
CA ALA A 145 0.28 7.24 14.38
C ALA A 145 0.70 8.15 13.21
N LYS A 146 1.63 7.64 12.40
CA LYS A 146 2.14 8.32 11.21
C LYS A 146 1.87 7.46 9.98
N ILE A 147 1.18 8.04 9.01
CA ILE A 147 0.85 7.42 7.74
C ILE A 147 1.59 8.15 6.63
N GLY A 148 2.32 7.45 5.78
CA GLY A 148 2.99 8.09 4.65
C GLY A 148 4.06 7.27 3.95
N LEU A 149 4.68 7.89 2.95
CA LEU A 149 5.71 7.34 2.08
C LEU A 149 7.00 8.18 2.20
N PRO A 150 7.83 7.93 3.25
CA PRO A 150 9.00 8.77 3.53
C PRO A 150 10.27 8.39 2.75
N GLU A 151 10.17 7.55 1.73
CA GLU A 151 11.29 6.96 0.99
C GLU A 151 12.28 8.00 0.47
N ILE A 152 11.79 9.15 0.01
CA ILE A 152 12.65 10.26 -0.49
C ILE A 152 13.63 10.77 0.57
N LYS A 153 13.30 10.63 1.86
CA LYS A 153 14.16 11.07 2.97
C LYS A 153 15.42 10.21 3.13
N VAL A 154 15.41 9.02 2.56
CA VAL A 154 16.53 8.07 2.55
C VAL A 154 17.09 7.85 1.14
N GLY A 155 16.74 8.73 0.19
CA GLY A 155 17.32 8.72 -1.16
C GLY A 155 16.74 7.71 -2.13
N ILE A 156 15.57 7.13 -1.82
CA ILE A 156 14.83 6.22 -2.69
C ILE A 156 13.42 6.78 -2.96
N PHE A 157 12.58 6.03 -3.66
CA PHE A 157 11.18 6.39 -3.91
C PHE A 157 10.27 5.19 -3.57
N PRO A 158 8.95 5.39 -3.42
CA PRO A 158 8.01 4.29 -3.15
C PRO A 158 7.93 3.33 -4.34
N GLY A 159 8.78 2.29 -4.32
CA GLY A 159 9.02 1.39 -5.45
C GLY A 159 8.00 0.26 -5.58
N ALA A 160 7.25 -0.05 -4.52
CA ALA A 160 6.24 -1.11 -4.55
C ALA A 160 4.88 -0.64 -5.13
N GLY A 161 4.84 0.54 -5.73
CA GLY A 161 3.67 1.08 -6.43
C GLY A 161 2.90 2.16 -5.66
N GLY A 162 3.46 2.67 -4.56
CA GLY A 162 2.90 3.83 -3.85
C GLY A 162 2.81 5.06 -4.75
N THR A 163 3.84 5.31 -5.59
CA THR A 163 3.84 6.36 -6.61
C THR A 163 2.65 6.23 -7.57
N THR A 164 2.40 5.02 -8.06
CA THR A 164 1.31 4.76 -9.00
C THR A 164 -0.06 4.85 -8.34
N ARG A 165 -0.23 4.21 -7.16
CA ARG A 165 -1.52 4.12 -6.46
C ARG A 165 -1.98 5.45 -5.92
N LEU A 166 -1.09 6.24 -5.27
CA LEU A 166 -1.46 7.56 -4.77
C LEU A 166 -1.81 8.51 -5.90
N VAL A 167 -1.00 8.57 -6.96
CA VAL A 167 -1.30 9.45 -8.12
C VAL A 167 -2.62 9.07 -8.78
N ARG A 168 -2.90 7.78 -8.91
CA ARG A 168 -4.19 7.31 -9.45
C ARG A 168 -5.36 7.60 -8.51
N LYS A 169 -5.15 7.51 -7.19
CA LYS A 169 -6.21 7.74 -6.19
C LYS A 169 -6.56 9.22 -6.04
N MET A 170 -5.57 10.12 -6.02
CA MET A 170 -5.77 11.52 -5.65
C MET A 170 -5.25 12.55 -6.67
N GLY A 171 -4.59 12.12 -7.74
CA GLY A 171 -3.96 13.00 -8.73
C GLY A 171 -2.55 13.44 -8.34
N ALA A 172 -1.78 13.88 -9.34
CA ALA A 172 -0.35 14.19 -9.17
C ALA A 172 -0.10 15.34 -8.18
N MET A 173 -0.87 16.43 -8.25
CA MET A 173 -0.70 17.58 -7.36
C MET A 173 -0.96 17.23 -5.89
N ALA A 174 -2.05 16.52 -5.60
CA ALA A 174 -2.38 16.12 -4.23
C ALA A 174 -1.41 15.07 -3.68
N ALA A 175 -0.89 14.17 -4.54
CA ALA A 175 0.09 13.17 -4.15
C ALA A 175 1.51 13.73 -3.96
N SER A 176 1.86 14.84 -4.64
CA SER A 176 3.21 15.42 -4.66
C SER A 176 3.83 15.62 -3.26
N PRO A 177 3.17 16.21 -2.25
CA PRO A 177 3.78 16.40 -0.93
C PRO A 177 4.16 15.08 -0.24
N TYR A 178 3.41 14.02 -0.49
CA TYR A 178 3.65 12.70 0.12
C TYR A 178 4.78 11.96 -0.58
N LEU A 179 4.88 12.09 -1.90
CA LEU A 179 5.87 11.37 -2.72
C LEU A 179 7.21 12.12 -2.80
N LEU A 180 7.19 13.45 -2.98
CA LEU A 180 8.39 14.27 -3.25
C LEU A 180 8.98 14.92 -1.99
N GLN A 181 8.22 14.99 -0.90
CA GLN A 181 8.70 15.55 0.39
C GLN A 181 8.65 14.51 1.52
N GLY A 182 8.07 13.33 1.28
CA GLY A 182 7.87 12.32 2.32
C GLY A 182 7.04 12.85 3.49
N LYS A 183 6.00 13.64 3.20
CA LYS A 183 5.08 14.19 4.22
C LYS A 183 4.38 13.04 4.93
N LEU A 184 4.35 13.08 6.25
CA LEU A 184 3.61 12.16 7.10
C LEU A 184 2.32 12.81 7.59
N CYS A 185 1.27 12.02 7.75
CA CYS A 185 -0.05 12.42 8.25
C CYS A 185 -0.41 11.71 9.53
N SER A 186 -1.26 12.31 10.37
CA SER A 186 -2.07 11.57 11.33
C SER A 186 -3.16 10.77 10.59
N PRO A 187 -3.81 9.77 11.23
CA PRO A 187 -4.92 9.04 10.62
C PRO A 187 -6.03 9.94 10.07
N SER A 188 -6.47 10.93 10.85
CA SER A 188 -7.51 11.89 10.43
C SER A 188 -7.08 12.73 9.22
N GLN A 189 -5.82 13.17 9.17
CA GLN A 189 -5.27 13.88 8.02
C GLN A 189 -5.15 12.98 6.79
N ALA A 190 -4.77 11.72 6.98
CA ALA A 190 -4.66 10.74 5.90
C ALA A 190 -6.04 10.40 5.31
N GLN A 191 -7.07 10.29 6.15
CA GLN A 191 -8.46 10.13 5.72
C GLN A 191 -8.95 11.36 4.95
N ALA A 192 -8.77 12.55 5.51
CA ALA A 192 -9.17 13.81 4.86
C ALA A 192 -8.47 14.01 3.50
N ALA A 193 -7.23 13.52 3.36
CA ALA A 193 -6.49 13.54 2.09
C ALA A 193 -6.91 12.42 1.12
N GLY A 194 -7.72 11.45 1.54
CA GLY A 194 -8.11 10.29 0.74
C GLY A 194 -7.02 9.23 0.59
N ILE A 195 -6.00 9.21 1.46
CA ILE A 195 -4.96 8.17 1.48
C ILE A 195 -5.53 6.89 2.04
N ILE A 196 -6.22 6.98 3.18
CA ILE A 196 -6.97 5.88 3.81
C ILE A 196 -8.48 6.16 3.72
N ASP A 197 -9.29 5.14 3.94
CA ASP A 197 -10.72 5.22 3.69
C ASP A 197 -11.52 5.52 4.98
N ALA A 198 -11.06 5.03 6.15
CA ALA A 198 -11.72 5.25 7.42
C ALA A 198 -10.75 5.37 8.60
N VAL A 199 -11.18 6.09 9.65
CA VAL A 199 -10.59 6.06 10.99
C VAL A 199 -11.64 5.55 11.95
N SER A 200 -11.27 4.62 12.85
CA SER A 200 -12.21 3.93 13.73
C SER A 200 -11.61 3.64 15.09
N THR A 201 -12.47 3.60 16.10
CA THR A 201 -12.14 3.09 17.45
C THR A 201 -12.27 1.57 17.54
N THR A 202 -12.95 0.93 16.57
CA THR A 202 -13.17 -0.52 16.47
C THR A 202 -12.80 -1.04 15.07
N PRO A 203 -11.55 -0.82 14.61
CA PRO A 203 -11.18 -1.00 13.20
C PRO A 203 -11.29 -2.45 12.71
N LEU A 204 -11.16 -3.45 13.56
CA LEU A 204 -11.32 -4.87 13.18
C LEU A 204 -12.78 -5.22 12.96
N GLU A 205 -13.67 -4.77 13.83
CA GLU A 205 -15.11 -4.97 13.70
C GLU A 205 -15.65 -4.27 12.45
N ASP A 206 -15.20 -3.04 12.20
CA ASP A 206 -15.58 -2.28 11.01
C ASP A 206 -15.07 -2.94 9.73
N ALA A 207 -13.85 -3.53 9.76
CA ALA A 207 -13.32 -4.28 8.63
C ALA A 207 -14.16 -5.53 8.32
N LYS A 208 -14.57 -6.28 9.35
CA LYS A 208 -15.49 -7.42 9.19
C LYS A 208 -16.82 -6.98 8.61
N ALA A 209 -17.42 -5.94 9.17
CA ALA A 209 -18.69 -5.40 8.68
C ALA A 209 -18.59 -4.95 7.20
N TRP A 210 -17.50 -4.29 6.83
CA TRP A 210 -17.26 -3.86 5.46
C TRP A 210 -17.12 -5.06 4.51
N ILE A 211 -16.36 -6.10 4.89
CA ILE A 211 -16.15 -7.29 4.08
C ILE A 211 -17.49 -8.00 3.81
N LEU A 212 -18.28 -8.20 4.86
CA LEU A 212 -19.58 -8.89 4.76
C LEU A 212 -20.62 -8.12 3.93
N ALA A 213 -20.49 -6.80 3.81
CA ALA A 213 -21.35 -5.93 3.00
C ALA A 213 -20.83 -5.69 1.58
N ALA A 214 -19.57 -6.01 1.28
CA ALA A 214 -18.90 -5.69 0.03
C ALA A 214 -19.56 -6.37 -1.17
N LYS A 215 -19.59 -5.66 -2.30
CA LYS A 215 -20.08 -6.14 -3.59
C LYS A 215 -18.92 -6.21 -4.58
N ASP A 216 -19.06 -6.95 -5.66
CA ASP A 216 -18.06 -7.02 -6.73
C ASP A 216 -17.57 -5.64 -7.17
N THR A 217 -18.46 -4.63 -7.21
CA THR A 217 -18.10 -3.25 -7.59
C THR A 217 -17.13 -2.57 -6.64
N ASP A 218 -17.17 -2.92 -5.35
CA ASP A 218 -16.32 -2.34 -4.31
C ASP A 218 -14.89 -2.92 -4.36
N LEU A 219 -14.73 -4.06 -5.05
CA LEU A 219 -13.45 -4.74 -5.26
C LEU A 219 -12.70 -4.23 -6.50
N VAL A 220 -13.36 -3.46 -7.36
CA VAL A 220 -12.73 -2.90 -8.56
C VAL A 220 -11.98 -1.62 -8.21
N LYS A 221 -10.66 -1.65 -8.32
CA LYS A 221 -9.89 -0.41 -8.14
C LYS A 221 -10.32 0.66 -9.14
N PRO A 222 -10.39 1.94 -8.75
CA PRO A 222 -10.87 3.01 -9.64
C PRO A 222 -10.18 2.99 -11.02
N TRP A 223 -8.88 2.74 -11.06
CA TRP A 223 -8.10 2.69 -12.30
C TRP A 223 -8.31 1.44 -13.17
N ASP A 224 -9.02 0.44 -12.67
CA ASP A 224 -9.44 -0.76 -13.41
C ASP A 224 -10.90 -0.66 -13.87
N ALA A 225 -11.61 0.36 -13.42
CA ALA A 225 -12.97 0.62 -13.84
C ALA A 225 -13.04 1.23 -15.24
N LYS A 226 -14.07 0.84 -16.01
CA LYS A 226 -14.31 1.42 -17.33
C LYS A 226 -14.55 2.93 -17.22
N GLY A 227 -13.81 3.70 -18.01
CA GLY A 227 -13.98 5.16 -18.08
C GLY A 227 -13.27 5.90 -16.94
N TYR A 228 -12.39 5.25 -16.20
CA TYR A 228 -11.57 5.91 -15.19
C TYR A 228 -10.85 7.13 -15.75
N LYS A 229 -10.89 8.23 -15.01
CA LYS A 229 -10.14 9.46 -15.30
C LYS A 229 -9.29 9.80 -14.07
N MET A 230 -7.98 9.94 -14.29
CA MET A 230 -7.07 10.36 -13.23
C MET A 230 -7.46 11.75 -12.70
N PRO A 231 -7.58 11.95 -11.39
CA PRO A 231 -7.82 13.28 -10.82
C PRO A 231 -6.74 14.28 -11.27
N GLY A 232 -7.15 15.45 -11.74
CA GLY A 232 -6.24 16.44 -12.34
C GLY A 232 -5.78 16.15 -13.76
N GLY A 233 -6.18 15.03 -14.35
CA GLY A 233 -5.85 14.62 -15.73
C GLY A 233 -4.58 13.78 -15.85
N ALA A 234 -4.50 12.97 -16.91
CA ALA A 234 -3.33 12.16 -17.22
C ALA A 234 -2.21 13.01 -17.88
N PRO A 235 -0.92 12.62 -17.75
CA PRO A 235 0.22 13.43 -18.25
C PRO A 235 0.17 13.77 -19.74
N TYR A 236 -0.44 12.90 -20.53
CA TYR A 236 -0.61 13.06 -21.99
C TYR A 236 -1.84 13.91 -22.38
N HIS A 237 -2.62 14.38 -21.41
CA HIS A 237 -3.74 15.29 -21.61
C HIS A 237 -3.31 16.73 -21.26
N PRO A 238 -3.79 17.78 -21.99
CA PRO A 238 -3.40 19.16 -21.71
C PRO A 238 -3.56 19.58 -20.23
N ALA A 239 -4.69 19.23 -19.61
CA ALA A 239 -4.93 19.54 -18.20
C ALA A 239 -3.94 18.81 -17.26
N GLY A 240 -3.63 17.54 -17.54
CA GLY A 240 -2.69 16.75 -16.76
C GLY A 240 -1.24 17.19 -16.97
N PHE A 241 -0.87 17.55 -18.21
CA PHE A 241 0.46 18.08 -18.50
C PHE A 241 0.80 19.29 -17.62
N MET A 242 -0.10 20.28 -17.56
CA MET A 242 0.09 21.45 -16.70
C MET A 242 0.17 21.10 -15.20
N THR A 243 -0.56 20.10 -14.77
CA THR A 243 -0.52 19.60 -13.38
C THR A 243 0.85 19.00 -13.03
N PHE A 244 1.42 18.17 -13.92
CA PHE A 244 2.73 17.57 -13.69
C PHE A 244 3.86 18.60 -13.76
N VAL A 245 3.81 19.53 -14.71
CA VAL A 245 4.77 20.65 -14.81
C VAL A 245 4.69 21.53 -13.55
N GLY A 246 3.48 21.84 -13.08
CA GLY A 246 3.27 22.64 -11.85
C GLY A 246 3.82 21.96 -10.61
N ALA A 247 3.59 20.64 -10.44
CA ALA A 247 4.14 19.88 -9.31
C ALA A 247 5.68 19.91 -9.30
N SER A 248 6.31 19.68 -10.46
CA SER A 248 7.77 19.74 -10.60
C SER A 248 8.33 21.14 -10.33
N ALA A 249 7.69 22.20 -10.84
CA ALA A 249 8.12 23.58 -10.62
C ALA A 249 8.04 23.99 -9.15
N MET A 250 7.03 23.53 -8.40
CA MET A 250 6.93 23.78 -6.96
C MET A 250 8.08 23.16 -6.17
N GLU A 251 8.55 21.97 -6.54
CA GLU A 251 9.67 21.32 -5.86
C GLU A 251 11.01 21.97 -6.21
N ILE A 252 11.24 22.37 -7.47
CA ILE A 252 12.43 23.12 -7.87
C ILE A 252 12.52 24.43 -7.10
N GLY A 253 11.41 25.16 -6.95
CA GLY A 253 11.38 26.39 -6.16
C GLY A 253 11.75 26.18 -4.68
N ARG A 254 11.36 25.07 -4.08
CA ARG A 254 11.71 24.72 -2.69
C ARG A 254 13.16 24.29 -2.53
N ALA A 255 13.73 23.53 -3.46
CA ALA A 255 15.14 23.17 -3.46
C ALA A 255 16.02 24.42 -3.47
N SER A 256 15.74 25.37 -4.38
CA SER A 256 16.46 26.65 -4.47
C SER A 256 16.36 27.50 -3.20
N CYS A 257 15.30 27.40 -2.41
CA CYS A 257 15.18 28.09 -1.13
C CYS A 257 15.99 27.45 -0.01
N ARG A 258 16.17 26.12 -0.04
CA ARG A 258 16.94 25.39 0.99
C ARG A 258 18.44 25.53 0.83
N GLU A 259 18.94 25.73 -0.38
CA GLU A 259 20.36 25.90 -0.68
C GLU A 259 20.88 27.33 -0.40
N ARG A 260 19.99 28.26 -0.05
CA ARG A 260 20.33 29.68 0.24
C ARG A 260 20.39 30.03 1.72
N VAL A 261 20.37 29.03 2.62
CA VAL A 261 20.45 29.24 4.09
C VAL A 261 21.73 28.65 4.64
#